data_0a0169c4ea92137b92255d9295bfd586
#
_entry.id   0a0169c4ea92137b92255d9295bfd586
#
_cell.length_a   1.000
_cell.length_b   1.000
_cell.length_c   1.000
_cell.angle_alpha   90.00
_cell.angle_beta   90.00
_cell.angle_gamma   90.00
#
_symmetry.space_group_name_H-M   'P 1'
#
loop_
_entity.id
_entity.type
_entity.pdbx_description
1 polymer ?
#
loop_
_entity_poly.entity_id
_entity_poly.type
_entity_poly.pdbx_seq_one_letter_code
_entity_poly.pdbx_strand_id
1 'polypeptide(L)'
;MHSPENGPAHVVDALVIGAGQAGLATSYWLTRHGVEHQLLEQRPELGGAWQDRWDSFYLNTPNFGFLLPDLTYNGPEPDAFLPRDEVIGLFRDYAARIKAPVRLGTEVTRMVAVDGGFTVDTSQGRWQARNVVLANGAFQVPRVPPAAVELPGRILQLHSHDYRNPQQLPGGAVLVVGTGQSGGQITEDLLDAGRTVHLSVSTCPEAPRRYRGQDVFHWILQLNLRGPEYGLNGLQADQLPSPAARFMCNPLISGNGGGHGIHVRDLGRRGVRLHGRFEGTDDGDLVFSDDLPARLALVEAGFSQRLGRMADAYIAAAGIDAPPADPAPVDPWLPADSGERLNLDAAGITSVIWCTGYGLDFGFLDIPVLDAWNYPRHSRGVTEVPGLYAVGLPWLTKHLSATLSVVGDDAEFVASHIAGR
;
A
#
# COMPACT_ATOMS: atom_id res chain seq x y z
N MET A 1 -1.25 -21.74 -29.36
CA MET A 1 -1.13 -20.31 -29.01
C MET A 1 -1.62 -19.53 -30.21
N HIS A 2 -2.84 -18.98 -30.17
CA HIS A 2 -3.33 -18.12 -31.23
C HIS A 2 -2.74 -16.74 -31.01
N SER A 3 -1.95 -16.27 -31.97
CA SER A 3 -1.59 -14.85 -32.06
C SER A 3 -2.89 -14.05 -32.26
N PRO A 4 -3.15 -12.98 -31.50
CA PRO A 4 -4.32 -12.15 -31.74
C PRO A 4 -4.22 -11.59 -33.16
N GLU A 5 -5.29 -11.77 -33.94
CA GLU A 5 -5.40 -11.26 -35.30
C GLU A 5 -5.14 -9.76 -35.33
N ASN A 6 -4.36 -9.32 -36.34
CA ASN A 6 -4.02 -7.92 -36.63
C ASN A 6 -5.26 -7.10 -37.02
N GLY A 7 -6.13 -6.80 -36.04
CA GLY A 7 -7.11 -5.73 -36.18
C GLY A 7 -6.41 -4.36 -36.22
N PRO A 8 -7.05 -3.30 -36.76
CA PRO A 8 -6.49 -1.96 -36.73
C PRO A 8 -6.22 -1.55 -35.27
N ALA A 9 -5.04 -0.96 -35.01
CA ALA A 9 -4.69 -0.45 -33.70
C ALA A 9 -5.64 0.69 -33.28
N HIS A 10 -6.07 0.67 -32.04
CA HIS A 10 -6.74 1.83 -31.43
C HIS A 10 -5.70 2.93 -31.23
N VAL A 11 -6.00 4.17 -31.61
CA VAL A 11 -5.09 5.31 -31.48
C VAL A 11 -5.69 6.33 -30.53
N VAL A 12 -4.89 6.80 -29.57
CA VAL A 12 -5.27 7.84 -28.60
C VAL A 12 -4.07 8.75 -28.31
N ASP A 13 -4.32 9.94 -27.78
CA ASP A 13 -3.23 10.83 -27.37
C ASP A 13 -2.52 10.34 -26.12
N ALA A 14 -3.28 9.83 -25.14
CA ALA A 14 -2.73 9.28 -23.92
C ALA A 14 -3.41 7.95 -23.52
N LEU A 15 -2.61 7.00 -23.08
CA LEU A 15 -3.06 5.73 -22.53
C LEU A 15 -2.68 5.65 -21.05
N VAL A 16 -3.64 5.33 -20.19
CA VAL A 16 -3.41 5.17 -18.75
C VAL A 16 -3.52 3.69 -18.39
N ILE A 17 -2.46 3.11 -17.83
CA ILE A 17 -2.41 1.70 -17.45
C ILE A 17 -2.82 1.55 -15.98
N GLY A 18 -4.00 1.03 -15.74
CA GLY A 18 -4.66 0.90 -14.44
C GLY A 18 -5.77 1.94 -14.23
N ALA A 19 -6.92 1.49 -13.69
CA ALA A 19 -8.07 2.33 -13.34
C ALA A 19 -8.35 2.32 -11.82
N GLY A 20 -7.31 2.22 -11.00
CA GLY A 20 -7.36 2.51 -9.57
C GLY A 20 -7.37 4.01 -9.29
N GLN A 21 -7.14 4.40 -8.03
CA GLN A 21 -7.13 5.81 -7.60
C GLN A 21 -6.21 6.71 -8.45
N ALA A 22 -5.01 6.22 -8.81
CA ALA A 22 -4.07 6.98 -9.61
C ALA A 22 -4.55 7.18 -11.05
N GLY A 23 -5.05 6.11 -11.68
CA GLY A 23 -5.57 6.20 -13.05
C GLY A 23 -6.80 7.08 -13.16
N LEU A 24 -7.74 6.98 -12.23
CA LEU A 24 -8.94 7.82 -12.21
C LEU A 24 -8.61 9.30 -11.95
N ALA A 25 -7.69 9.59 -11.02
CA ALA A 25 -7.21 10.96 -10.80
C ALA A 25 -6.52 11.52 -12.05
N THR A 26 -5.71 10.71 -12.72
CA THR A 26 -5.07 11.11 -14.00
C THR A 26 -6.11 11.38 -15.09
N SER A 27 -7.12 10.49 -15.22
CA SER A 27 -8.20 10.66 -16.18
C SER A 27 -8.99 11.96 -15.98
N TYR A 28 -9.29 12.31 -14.73
CA TYR A 28 -9.94 13.57 -14.40
C TYR A 28 -9.15 14.76 -14.99
N TRP A 29 -7.86 14.83 -14.72
CA TRP A 29 -7.02 15.94 -15.15
C TRP A 29 -6.78 15.95 -16.69
N LEU A 30 -6.58 14.78 -17.31
CA LEU A 30 -6.48 14.68 -18.77
C LEU A 30 -7.76 15.21 -19.45
N THR A 31 -8.94 14.84 -18.93
CA THR A 31 -10.23 15.39 -19.41
C THR A 31 -10.29 16.89 -19.26
N ARG A 32 -9.87 17.44 -18.12
CA ARG A 32 -9.84 18.91 -17.86
C ARG A 32 -8.90 19.66 -18.80
N HIS A 33 -7.84 19.00 -19.25
CA HIS A 33 -6.91 19.57 -20.25
C HIS A 33 -7.30 19.28 -21.71
N GLY A 34 -8.42 18.60 -21.95
CA GLY A 34 -8.88 18.28 -23.31
C GLY A 34 -8.04 17.23 -24.03
N VAL A 35 -7.27 16.41 -23.30
CA VAL A 35 -6.46 15.33 -23.86
C VAL A 35 -7.33 14.10 -24.08
N GLU A 36 -7.38 13.60 -25.33
CA GLU A 36 -8.04 12.32 -25.64
C GLU A 36 -7.27 11.17 -25.00
N HIS A 37 -7.94 10.36 -24.19
CA HIS A 37 -7.27 9.29 -23.48
C HIS A 37 -8.16 8.07 -23.24
N GLN A 38 -7.53 6.94 -22.90
CA GLN A 38 -8.19 5.70 -22.52
C GLN A 38 -7.50 5.11 -21.29
N LEU A 39 -8.27 4.58 -20.34
CA LEU A 39 -7.75 3.77 -19.25
C LEU A 39 -7.90 2.28 -19.59
N LEU A 40 -6.85 1.50 -19.36
CA LEU A 40 -6.87 0.04 -19.46
C LEU A 40 -6.81 -0.56 -18.06
N GLU A 41 -7.79 -1.36 -17.71
CA GLU A 41 -7.86 -2.05 -16.41
C GLU A 41 -7.95 -3.56 -16.65
N GLN A 42 -7.01 -4.32 -16.07
CA GLN A 42 -6.98 -5.78 -16.23
C GLN A 42 -8.14 -6.49 -15.53
N ARG A 43 -8.69 -5.91 -14.47
CA ARG A 43 -9.80 -6.48 -13.71
C ARG A 43 -11.11 -6.30 -14.45
N PRO A 44 -12.09 -7.21 -14.21
CA PRO A 44 -13.42 -7.10 -14.80
C PRO A 44 -14.26 -5.98 -14.16
N GLU A 45 -13.81 -5.41 -13.03
CA GLU A 45 -14.51 -4.38 -12.26
C GLU A 45 -13.56 -3.29 -11.75
N LEU A 46 -14.12 -2.10 -11.50
CA LEU A 46 -13.42 -1.00 -10.84
C LEU A 46 -13.23 -1.27 -9.34
N GLY A 47 -12.18 -0.68 -8.76
CA GLY A 47 -11.83 -0.80 -7.34
C GLY A 47 -10.36 -1.09 -7.10
N GLY A 48 -9.61 -1.46 -8.15
CA GLY A 48 -8.16 -1.72 -8.06
C GLY A 48 -7.80 -2.67 -6.92
N ALA A 49 -6.70 -2.42 -6.23
CA ALA A 49 -6.19 -3.24 -5.13
C ALA A 49 -7.08 -3.25 -3.86
N TRP A 50 -8.13 -2.43 -3.79
CA TRP A 50 -9.08 -2.46 -2.68
C TRP A 50 -9.93 -3.73 -2.69
N GLN A 51 -10.16 -4.34 -3.85
CA GLN A 51 -10.87 -5.60 -4.00
C GLN A 51 -10.14 -6.78 -3.34
N ASP A 52 -8.83 -6.66 -3.13
CA ASP A 52 -7.99 -7.72 -2.56
C ASP A 52 -7.90 -7.65 -1.02
N ARG A 53 -8.61 -6.72 -0.39
CA ARG A 53 -8.64 -6.61 1.07
C ARG A 53 -9.63 -7.61 1.67
N TRP A 54 -9.38 -7.99 2.91
CA TRP A 54 -10.24 -8.89 3.69
C TRP A 54 -11.56 -8.23 4.08
N ASP A 55 -12.52 -9.04 4.46
CA ASP A 55 -13.92 -8.61 4.65
C ASP A 55 -14.10 -7.59 5.78
N SER A 56 -13.31 -7.73 6.86
CA SER A 56 -13.31 -6.80 8.00
C SER A 56 -12.45 -5.55 7.80
N PHE A 57 -11.97 -5.29 6.57
CA PHE A 57 -11.06 -4.18 6.30
C PHE A 57 -11.77 -2.82 6.34
N TYR A 58 -11.17 -1.88 7.07
CA TYR A 58 -11.47 -0.45 7.04
C TYR A 58 -10.27 0.35 6.56
N LEU A 59 -10.51 1.52 5.94
CA LEU A 59 -9.43 2.44 5.62
C LEU A 59 -8.66 2.83 6.88
N ASN A 60 -7.33 2.92 6.76
CA ASN A 60 -6.49 3.49 7.81
C ASN A 60 -6.54 5.03 7.78
N THR A 61 -6.91 5.58 6.64
CA THR A 61 -7.10 7.01 6.41
C THR A 61 -8.50 7.40 6.90
N PRO A 62 -8.64 8.39 7.80
CA PRO A 62 -9.94 8.94 8.15
C PRO A 62 -10.67 9.50 6.91
N ASN A 63 -11.97 9.59 6.99
CA ASN A 63 -12.82 10.03 5.88
C ASN A 63 -12.42 11.42 5.36
N PHE A 64 -11.96 12.34 6.23
CA PHE A 64 -11.47 13.65 5.80
C PHE A 64 -10.24 13.57 4.85
N GLY A 65 -9.50 12.48 4.90
CA GLY A 65 -8.36 12.20 4.03
C GLY A 65 -8.72 11.51 2.72
N PHE A 66 -10.00 11.27 2.45
CA PHE A 66 -10.46 10.76 1.16
C PHE A 66 -10.56 11.94 0.17
N LEU A 67 -9.46 12.20 -0.54
CA LEU A 67 -9.30 13.35 -1.41
C LEU A 67 -8.88 12.88 -2.81
N LEU A 68 -9.83 12.87 -3.75
CA LEU A 68 -9.54 12.74 -5.18
C LEU A 68 -9.89 14.05 -5.88
N PRO A 69 -9.36 14.33 -7.07
CA PRO A 69 -9.72 15.52 -7.82
C PRO A 69 -11.25 15.66 -7.97
N ASP A 70 -11.81 16.77 -7.50
CA ASP A 70 -13.25 17.02 -7.47
C ASP A 70 -14.07 16.01 -6.62
N LEU A 71 -13.43 15.28 -5.71
CA LEU A 71 -14.09 14.38 -4.75
C LEU A 71 -13.44 14.48 -3.38
N THR A 72 -14.15 15.10 -2.44
CA THR A 72 -13.81 15.12 -1.03
C THR A 72 -14.94 14.48 -0.25
N TYR A 73 -14.60 13.84 0.87
CA TYR A 73 -15.63 13.36 1.77
C TYR A 73 -16.41 14.56 2.35
N ASN A 74 -17.73 14.54 2.21
CA ASN A 74 -18.65 15.56 2.71
C ASN A 74 -19.76 14.98 3.60
N GLY A 75 -19.57 13.76 4.08
CA GLY A 75 -20.47 13.11 5.03
C GLY A 75 -20.37 13.66 6.46
N PRO A 76 -21.23 13.19 7.37
CA PRO A 76 -21.34 13.72 8.74
C PRO A 76 -20.19 13.28 9.67
N GLU A 77 -19.37 12.28 9.27
CA GLU A 77 -18.36 11.65 10.12
C GLU A 77 -16.95 11.75 9.50
N PRO A 78 -16.35 12.95 9.45
CA PRO A 78 -15.05 13.14 8.82
C PRO A 78 -13.91 12.37 9.52
N ASP A 79 -14.03 12.10 10.82
CA ASP A 79 -13.03 11.39 11.61
C ASP A 79 -13.27 9.87 11.68
N ALA A 80 -14.34 9.35 11.09
CA ALA A 80 -14.61 7.92 10.96
C ALA A 80 -13.83 7.30 9.77
N PHE A 81 -14.02 6.02 9.57
CA PHE A 81 -13.28 5.23 8.58
C PHE A 81 -14.24 4.45 7.69
N LEU A 82 -14.02 4.50 6.38
CA LEU A 82 -14.84 3.77 5.42
C LEU A 82 -14.44 2.28 5.39
N PRO A 83 -15.42 1.36 5.40
CA PRO A 83 -15.18 -0.04 5.12
C PRO A 83 -14.84 -0.26 3.64
N ARG A 84 -14.17 -1.39 3.34
CA ARG A 84 -13.71 -1.76 2.00
C ARG A 84 -14.76 -1.56 0.90
N ASP A 85 -15.95 -2.06 1.12
CA ASP A 85 -16.99 -2.11 0.06
C ASP A 85 -17.52 -0.71 -0.26
N GLU A 86 -17.58 0.19 0.72
CA GLU A 86 -17.91 1.59 0.49
C GLU A 86 -16.81 2.31 -0.32
N VAL A 87 -15.55 2.03 -0.01
CA VAL A 87 -14.42 2.56 -0.81
C VAL A 87 -14.52 2.13 -2.27
N ILE A 88 -14.80 0.84 -2.52
CA ILE A 88 -15.00 0.32 -3.88
C ILE A 88 -16.20 0.99 -4.56
N GLY A 89 -17.29 1.18 -3.84
CA GLY A 89 -18.48 1.91 -4.31
C GLY A 89 -18.13 3.34 -4.75
N LEU A 90 -17.40 4.07 -3.91
CA LEU A 90 -16.96 5.44 -4.21
C LEU A 90 -16.09 5.52 -5.47
N PHE A 91 -15.24 4.53 -5.75
CA PHE A 91 -14.48 4.50 -7.00
C PHE A 91 -15.35 4.30 -8.22
N ARG A 92 -16.36 3.43 -8.14
CA ARG A 92 -17.33 3.22 -9.24
C ARG A 92 -18.11 4.51 -9.53
N ASP A 93 -18.61 5.16 -8.47
CA ASP A 93 -19.38 6.42 -8.58
C ASP A 93 -18.49 7.56 -9.10
N TYR A 94 -17.25 7.62 -8.65
CA TYR A 94 -16.29 8.61 -9.11
C TYR A 94 -15.98 8.44 -10.59
N ALA A 95 -15.66 7.23 -11.04
CA ALA A 95 -15.41 6.94 -12.45
C ALA A 95 -16.61 7.29 -13.34
N ALA A 96 -17.84 6.97 -12.89
CA ALA A 96 -19.06 7.33 -13.59
C ALA A 96 -19.27 8.85 -13.65
N ARG A 97 -19.06 9.57 -12.53
CA ARG A 97 -19.20 11.03 -12.42
C ARG A 97 -18.24 11.77 -13.34
N ILE A 98 -16.97 11.38 -13.39
CA ILE A 98 -15.97 12.00 -14.26
C ILE A 98 -16.04 11.47 -15.71
N LYS A 99 -16.92 10.51 -15.96
CA LYS A 99 -17.06 9.82 -17.26
C LYS A 99 -15.73 9.25 -17.75
N ALA A 100 -14.96 8.62 -16.84
CA ALA A 100 -13.67 8.05 -17.19
C ALA A 100 -13.79 7.01 -18.30
N PRO A 101 -13.04 7.11 -19.39
CA PRO A 101 -13.09 6.17 -20.51
C PRO A 101 -12.33 4.87 -20.14
N VAL A 102 -12.91 4.03 -19.29
CA VAL A 102 -12.27 2.81 -18.79
C VAL A 102 -12.64 1.60 -19.66
N ARG A 103 -11.62 0.83 -20.05
CA ARG A 103 -11.77 -0.47 -20.66
C ARG A 103 -11.37 -1.56 -19.68
N LEU A 104 -12.35 -2.22 -19.10
CA LEU A 104 -12.19 -3.31 -18.13
C LEU A 104 -11.78 -4.63 -18.81
N GLY A 105 -11.22 -5.57 -18.04
CA GLY A 105 -10.78 -6.88 -18.51
C GLY A 105 -9.66 -6.80 -19.55
N THR A 106 -8.91 -5.70 -19.59
CA THR A 106 -7.89 -5.43 -20.60
C THR A 106 -6.51 -5.39 -19.96
N GLU A 107 -5.81 -6.51 -20.01
CA GLU A 107 -4.46 -6.66 -19.50
C GLU A 107 -3.44 -6.16 -20.55
N VAL A 108 -2.50 -5.30 -20.13
CA VAL A 108 -1.35 -4.91 -20.95
C VAL A 108 -0.29 -6.01 -20.85
N THR A 109 0.06 -6.59 -21.99
CA THR A 109 0.99 -7.72 -22.06
C THR A 109 2.37 -7.34 -22.58
N ARG A 110 2.47 -6.25 -23.36
CA ARG A 110 3.74 -5.72 -23.87
C ARG A 110 3.62 -4.25 -24.23
N MET A 111 4.67 -3.48 -23.98
CA MET A 111 4.79 -2.10 -24.43
C MET A 111 6.18 -1.82 -24.95
N VAL A 112 6.25 -1.21 -26.15
CA VAL A 112 7.49 -0.79 -26.80
C VAL A 112 7.41 0.67 -27.20
N ALA A 113 8.54 1.37 -27.14
CA ALA A 113 8.66 2.71 -27.72
C ALA A 113 8.80 2.60 -29.24
N VAL A 114 8.14 3.51 -29.95
CA VAL A 114 8.19 3.67 -31.42
C VAL A 114 8.38 5.15 -31.76
N ASP A 115 8.63 5.46 -33.03
CA ASP A 115 8.69 6.85 -33.45
C ASP A 115 7.37 7.58 -33.16
N GLY A 116 7.47 8.63 -32.34
CA GLY A 116 6.32 9.46 -31.97
C GLY A 116 5.44 8.94 -30.83
N GLY A 117 5.79 7.84 -30.15
CA GLY A 117 5.01 7.32 -29.03
C GLY A 117 5.28 5.86 -28.66
N PHE A 118 4.20 5.11 -28.45
CA PHE A 118 4.25 3.74 -27.95
C PHE A 118 3.28 2.84 -28.70
N THR A 119 3.66 1.58 -28.87
CA THR A 119 2.77 0.49 -29.21
C THR A 119 2.56 -0.36 -27.95
N VAL A 120 1.28 -0.63 -27.63
CA VAL A 120 0.87 -1.36 -26.43
C VAL A 120 0.00 -2.54 -26.86
N ASP A 121 0.50 -3.74 -26.66
CA ASP A 121 -0.23 -4.99 -26.87
C ASP A 121 -1.02 -5.34 -25.60
N THR A 122 -2.26 -5.76 -25.80
CA THR A 122 -3.16 -6.13 -24.70
C THR A 122 -3.85 -7.46 -24.97
N SER A 123 -4.50 -8.01 -23.95
CA SER A 123 -5.38 -9.18 -24.09
C SER A 123 -6.57 -8.97 -25.04
N GLN A 124 -6.90 -7.71 -25.38
CA GLN A 124 -8.04 -7.32 -26.23
C GLN A 124 -7.65 -6.50 -27.46
N GLY A 125 -6.42 -6.65 -27.95
CA GLY A 125 -5.95 -5.98 -29.16
C GLY A 125 -4.81 -5.01 -28.90
N ARG A 126 -4.49 -4.20 -29.91
CA ARG A 126 -3.31 -3.31 -29.91
C ARG A 126 -3.71 -1.85 -29.87
N TRP A 127 -2.96 -1.08 -29.09
CA TRP A 127 -3.07 0.37 -28.96
C TRP A 127 -1.82 1.09 -29.43
N GLN A 128 -2.02 2.31 -29.91
CA GLN A 128 -0.95 3.26 -30.17
C GLN A 128 -1.28 4.56 -29.41
N ALA A 129 -0.29 5.10 -28.70
CA ALA A 129 -0.46 6.32 -27.93
C ALA A 129 0.82 7.15 -27.97
N ARG A 130 0.67 8.47 -28.03
CA ARG A 130 1.82 9.40 -27.92
C ARG A 130 2.36 9.45 -26.48
N ASN A 131 1.47 9.29 -25.52
CA ASN A 131 1.77 9.34 -24.09
C ASN A 131 1.22 8.11 -23.39
N VAL A 132 1.98 7.58 -22.43
CA VAL A 132 1.54 6.48 -21.57
C VAL A 132 1.79 6.83 -20.11
N VAL A 133 0.80 6.63 -19.26
CA VAL A 133 0.89 6.81 -17.80
C VAL A 133 0.79 5.46 -17.12
N LEU A 134 1.85 5.07 -16.41
CA LEU A 134 1.89 3.89 -15.56
C LEU A 134 1.16 4.23 -14.24
N ALA A 135 -0.06 3.73 -14.08
CA ALA A 135 -0.93 3.96 -12.93
C ALA A 135 -1.39 2.63 -12.27
N ASN A 136 -0.61 1.57 -12.48
CA ASN A 136 -0.90 0.20 -12.04
C ASN A 136 -0.63 -0.06 -10.54
N GLY A 137 -0.27 0.97 -9.77
CA GLY A 137 -0.16 0.94 -8.30
C GLY A 137 1.06 0.18 -7.79
N ALA A 138 1.08 -0.04 -6.45
CA ALA A 138 2.21 -0.63 -5.74
C ALA A 138 1.96 -2.07 -5.24
N PHE A 139 0.72 -2.55 -5.28
CA PHE A 139 0.33 -3.87 -4.78
C PHE A 139 0.23 -4.87 -5.94
N GLN A 140 1.34 -5.07 -6.66
CA GLN A 140 1.32 -5.81 -7.93
C GLN A 140 1.62 -7.30 -7.72
N VAL A 141 2.76 -7.64 -7.14
CA VAL A 141 3.20 -9.03 -6.95
C VAL A 141 3.38 -9.35 -5.47
N PRO A 142 2.60 -10.28 -4.90
CA PRO A 142 2.80 -10.78 -3.56
C PRO A 142 4.23 -11.32 -3.37
N ARG A 143 4.92 -10.87 -2.31
CA ARG A 143 6.23 -11.39 -1.94
C ARG A 143 6.08 -12.53 -0.95
N VAL A 144 6.48 -13.73 -1.33
CA VAL A 144 6.53 -14.90 -0.46
C VAL A 144 7.99 -15.29 -0.25
N PRO A 145 8.46 -15.52 1.00
CA PRO A 145 9.83 -15.92 1.24
C PRO A 145 10.18 -17.27 0.56
N PRO A 146 11.42 -17.46 0.08
CA PRO A 146 11.82 -18.73 -0.55
C PRO A 146 11.59 -19.95 0.33
N ALA A 147 11.76 -19.83 1.64
CA ALA A 147 11.50 -20.90 2.61
C ALA A 147 10.05 -21.42 2.65
N ALA A 148 9.10 -20.71 2.04
CA ALA A 148 7.72 -21.16 1.93
C ALA A 148 7.57 -22.51 1.20
N VAL A 149 8.46 -22.81 0.24
CA VAL A 149 8.43 -24.07 -0.51
C VAL A 149 8.85 -25.28 0.33
N GLU A 150 9.51 -25.05 1.46
CA GLU A 150 9.98 -26.09 2.39
C GLU A 150 8.90 -26.51 3.38
N LEU A 151 7.81 -25.76 3.50
CA LEU A 151 6.70 -26.09 4.37
C LEU A 151 5.95 -27.33 3.85
N PRO A 152 5.52 -28.22 4.76
CA PRO A 152 4.77 -29.42 4.38
C PRO A 152 3.49 -29.06 3.60
N GLY A 153 3.16 -29.85 2.57
CA GLY A 153 2.00 -29.60 1.71
C GLY A 153 0.64 -29.61 2.40
N ARG A 154 0.57 -30.10 3.68
CA ARG A 154 -0.64 -30.02 4.52
C ARG A 154 -0.90 -28.63 5.09
N ILE A 155 0.09 -27.76 5.10
CA ILE A 155 -0.04 -26.38 5.60
C ILE A 155 -0.64 -25.51 4.51
N LEU A 156 -1.80 -24.94 4.77
CA LEU A 156 -2.38 -23.93 3.88
C LEU A 156 -1.52 -22.67 3.93
N GLN A 157 -1.02 -22.23 2.79
CA GLN A 157 -0.26 -20.99 2.68
C GLN A 157 -1.03 -19.99 1.86
N LEU A 158 -1.24 -18.79 2.41
CA LEU A 158 -1.85 -17.65 1.72
C LEU A 158 -0.93 -16.44 1.84
N HIS A 159 -0.89 -15.61 0.83
CA HIS A 159 -0.43 -14.23 1.01
C HIS A 159 -1.59 -13.37 1.55
N SER A 160 -1.30 -12.25 2.23
CA SER A 160 -2.32 -11.29 2.67
C SER A 160 -3.21 -10.77 1.53
N HIS A 161 -2.75 -10.89 0.29
CA HIS A 161 -3.50 -10.61 -0.93
C HIS A 161 -4.72 -11.54 -1.10
N ASP A 162 -4.56 -12.80 -0.72
CA ASP A 162 -5.56 -13.87 -0.95
C ASP A 162 -6.42 -14.14 0.29
N TYR A 163 -6.03 -13.57 1.44
CA TYR A 163 -6.79 -13.68 2.67
C TYR A 163 -8.08 -12.84 2.58
N ARG A 164 -9.22 -13.43 2.97
CA ARG A 164 -10.53 -12.76 3.00
C ARG A 164 -11.14 -12.72 4.39
N ASN A 165 -11.13 -13.83 5.10
CA ASN A 165 -11.69 -13.94 6.45
C ASN A 165 -11.18 -15.20 7.17
N PRO A 166 -11.35 -15.32 8.51
CA PRO A 166 -10.90 -16.47 9.28
C PRO A 166 -11.55 -17.80 8.88
N GLN A 167 -12.75 -17.78 8.26
CA GLN A 167 -13.49 -18.96 7.83
C GLN A 167 -12.85 -19.65 6.61
N GLN A 168 -12.02 -18.93 5.86
CA GLN A 168 -11.24 -19.47 4.75
C GLN A 168 -10.20 -20.51 5.20
N LEU A 169 -9.78 -20.45 6.47
CA LEU A 169 -8.69 -21.24 6.99
C LEU A 169 -9.17 -22.54 7.66
N PRO A 170 -8.45 -23.67 7.51
CA PRO A 170 -8.75 -24.90 8.25
C PRO A 170 -8.65 -24.67 9.76
N GLY A 171 -9.30 -25.54 10.55
CA GLY A 171 -9.17 -25.53 12.02
C GLY A 171 -7.72 -25.71 12.46
N GLY A 172 -7.33 -25.05 13.55
CA GLY A 172 -5.97 -25.08 14.09
C GLY A 172 -5.36 -23.70 14.28
N ALA A 173 -4.10 -23.63 14.66
CA ALA A 173 -3.37 -22.38 14.84
C ALA A 173 -2.91 -21.78 13.50
N VAL A 174 -2.76 -20.47 13.46
CA VAL A 174 -2.33 -19.72 12.29
C VAL A 174 -1.04 -18.98 12.59
N LEU A 175 -0.04 -19.14 11.73
CA LEU A 175 1.16 -18.30 11.76
C LEU A 175 0.95 -17.11 10.80
N VAL A 176 1.06 -15.89 11.32
CA VAL A 176 1.14 -14.66 10.54
C VAL A 176 2.60 -14.20 10.47
N VAL A 177 3.15 -14.04 9.28
CA VAL A 177 4.54 -13.64 9.08
C VAL A 177 4.61 -12.18 8.65
N GLY A 178 5.13 -11.33 9.54
CA GLY A 178 5.29 -9.89 9.33
C GLY A 178 4.21 -9.04 10.01
N THR A 179 4.65 -7.94 10.62
CA THR A 179 3.81 -6.96 11.34
C THR A 179 3.70 -5.64 10.58
N GLY A 180 3.58 -5.69 9.24
CA GLY A 180 3.09 -4.53 8.50
C GLY A 180 1.59 -4.33 8.74
N GLN A 181 0.98 -3.32 8.10
CA GLN A 181 -0.46 -3.02 8.23
C GLN A 181 -1.33 -4.28 8.07
N SER A 182 -1.07 -5.09 7.03
CA SER A 182 -1.84 -6.32 6.81
C SER A 182 -1.65 -7.33 7.95
N GLY A 183 -0.40 -7.52 8.41
CA GLY A 183 -0.11 -8.51 9.46
C GLY A 183 -0.76 -8.15 10.79
N GLY A 184 -0.70 -6.88 11.21
CA GLY A 184 -1.35 -6.42 12.43
C GLY A 184 -2.86 -6.60 12.37
N GLN A 185 -3.51 -6.11 11.31
CA GLN A 185 -4.97 -6.14 11.15
C GLN A 185 -5.51 -7.56 10.96
N ILE A 186 -4.82 -8.43 10.19
CA ILE A 186 -5.21 -9.84 10.04
C ILE A 186 -5.03 -10.60 11.35
N THR A 187 -4.02 -10.26 12.15
CA THR A 187 -3.84 -10.84 13.49
C THR A 187 -5.04 -10.50 14.39
N GLU A 188 -5.51 -9.26 14.38
CA GLU A 188 -6.71 -8.86 15.12
C GLU A 188 -7.96 -9.59 14.62
N ASP A 189 -8.17 -9.68 13.32
CA ASP A 189 -9.29 -10.39 12.70
C ASP A 189 -9.33 -11.87 13.10
N LEU A 190 -8.18 -12.52 13.13
CA LEU A 190 -8.04 -13.91 13.59
C LEU A 190 -8.31 -14.08 15.10
N LEU A 191 -7.80 -13.16 15.92
CA LEU A 191 -8.06 -13.16 17.37
C LEU A 191 -9.55 -12.97 17.68
N ASP A 192 -10.20 -12.04 17.02
CA ASP A 192 -11.61 -11.72 17.22
C ASP A 192 -12.51 -12.91 16.79
N ALA A 193 -12.01 -13.72 15.84
CA ALA A 193 -12.61 -15.02 15.47
C ALA A 193 -12.25 -16.19 16.40
N GLY A 194 -11.53 -15.95 17.50
CA GLY A 194 -11.15 -16.97 18.48
C GLY A 194 -10.06 -17.94 18.01
N ARG A 195 -9.24 -17.56 17.00
CA ARG A 195 -8.15 -18.42 16.51
C ARG A 195 -6.92 -18.30 17.40
N THR A 196 -6.18 -19.39 17.54
CA THR A 196 -4.81 -19.37 18.09
C THR A 196 -3.89 -18.78 17.05
N VAL A 197 -3.18 -17.69 17.39
CA VAL A 197 -2.32 -16.96 16.46
C VAL A 197 -0.89 -16.95 16.96
N HIS A 198 0.04 -17.27 16.05
CA HIS A 198 1.47 -17.02 16.16
C HIS A 198 1.81 -15.84 15.24
N LEU A 199 2.63 -14.90 15.70
CA LEU A 199 2.99 -13.70 14.96
C LEU A 199 4.52 -13.53 14.92
N SER A 200 5.09 -13.55 13.72
CA SER A 200 6.49 -13.18 13.50
C SER A 200 6.60 -11.66 13.36
N VAL A 201 7.28 -11.04 14.33
CA VAL A 201 7.37 -9.59 14.46
C VAL A 201 8.44 -9.01 13.53
N SER A 202 8.07 -8.02 12.72
CA SER A 202 8.95 -7.25 11.86
C SER A 202 9.43 -5.94 12.55
N THR A 203 9.88 -4.97 11.78
CA THR A 203 10.34 -3.65 12.26
C THR A 203 9.36 -2.52 11.94
N CYS A 204 8.10 -2.84 11.63
CA CYS A 204 7.10 -1.84 11.34
C CYS A 204 6.80 -1.00 12.59
N PRO A 205 6.92 0.33 12.56
CA PRO A 205 6.70 1.16 13.73
C PRO A 205 5.23 1.16 14.15
N GLU A 206 4.98 1.08 15.44
CA GLU A 206 3.68 1.37 16.01
C GLU A 206 3.42 2.89 15.99
N ALA A 207 2.14 3.27 15.99
CA ALA A 207 1.75 4.66 16.19
C ALA A 207 0.47 4.75 17.02
N PRO A 208 0.34 5.78 17.87
CA PRO A 208 -0.95 6.08 18.48
C PRO A 208 -1.93 6.53 17.40
N ARG A 209 -3.21 6.17 17.53
CA ARG A 209 -4.21 6.67 16.58
C ARG A 209 -4.40 8.18 16.71
N ARG A 210 -4.34 8.70 17.92
CA ARG A 210 -4.40 10.13 18.19
C ARG A 210 -3.10 10.63 18.77
N TYR A 211 -2.65 11.77 18.29
CA TYR A 211 -1.45 12.46 18.74
C TYR A 211 -1.74 13.96 18.86
N ARG A 212 -1.42 14.56 20.01
CA ARG A 212 -1.63 16.00 20.23
C ARG A 212 -3.02 16.49 19.84
N GLY A 213 -4.07 15.74 20.27
CA GLY A 213 -5.48 16.09 20.07
C GLY A 213 -6.08 15.76 18.71
N GLN A 214 -5.26 15.40 17.71
CA GLN A 214 -5.70 15.07 16.35
C GLN A 214 -5.45 13.59 16.02
N ASP A 215 -6.13 13.08 14.99
CA ASP A 215 -5.75 11.82 14.39
C ASP A 215 -4.30 11.91 13.87
N VAL A 216 -3.52 10.84 14.04
CA VAL A 216 -2.13 10.83 13.59
C VAL A 216 -2.00 11.10 12.09
N PHE A 217 -2.99 10.66 11.31
CA PHE A 217 -3.02 10.89 9.87
C PHE A 217 -3.13 12.39 9.52
N HIS A 218 -3.82 13.18 10.36
CA HIS A 218 -3.85 14.64 10.20
C HIS A 218 -2.43 15.22 10.16
N TRP A 219 -1.58 14.86 11.12
CA TRP A 219 -0.20 15.36 11.17
C TRP A 219 0.64 14.84 10.00
N ILE A 220 0.48 13.58 9.62
CA ILE A 220 1.16 13.00 8.46
C ILE A 220 0.75 13.75 7.20
N LEU A 221 -0.53 14.05 7.01
CA LEU A 221 -1.03 14.81 5.86
C LEU A 221 -0.47 16.24 5.84
N GLN A 222 -0.53 16.96 6.97
CA GLN A 222 0.04 18.31 7.06
C GLN A 222 1.53 18.33 6.76
N LEU A 223 2.30 17.39 7.28
CA LEU A 223 3.74 17.25 6.98
C LEU A 223 4.01 16.99 5.50
N ASN A 224 3.19 16.19 4.83
CA ASN A 224 3.32 15.93 3.39
C ASN A 224 2.99 17.15 2.53
N LEU A 225 1.94 17.88 2.88
CA LEU A 225 1.44 18.98 2.07
C LEU A 225 2.11 20.32 2.40
N ARG A 226 2.30 20.61 3.69
CA ARG A 226 2.74 21.92 4.18
C ARG A 226 4.08 21.89 4.92
N GLY A 227 4.60 20.72 5.31
CA GLY A 227 5.89 20.60 5.95
C GLY A 227 7.01 21.38 5.25
N PRO A 228 7.13 21.33 3.91
CA PRO A 228 8.15 22.08 3.17
C PRO A 228 8.07 23.60 3.35
N GLU A 229 6.90 24.20 3.59
CA GLU A 229 6.71 25.62 3.88
C GLU A 229 7.48 26.06 5.15
N TYR A 230 7.71 25.10 6.06
CA TYR A 230 8.41 25.29 7.35
C TYR A 230 9.79 24.65 7.37
N GLY A 231 10.34 24.24 6.21
CA GLY A 231 11.64 23.57 6.12
C GLY A 231 11.65 22.11 6.57
N LEU A 232 10.47 21.49 6.78
CA LEU A 232 10.32 20.11 7.26
C LEU A 232 10.15 19.15 6.07
N ASN A 233 11.24 18.83 5.39
CA ASN A 233 11.26 18.06 4.15
C ASN A 233 11.37 16.52 4.33
N GLY A 234 11.40 16.01 5.55
CA GLY A 234 11.68 14.59 5.83
C GLY A 234 10.68 13.58 5.24
N LEU A 235 9.54 14.03 4.70
CA LEU A 235 8.58 13.21 3.96
C LEU A 235 8.58 13.47 2.44
N GLN A 236 9.59 14.17 1.91
CA GLN A 236 9.79 14.33 0.47
C GLN A 236 10.67 13.19 -0.08
N ALA A 237 10.44 12.79 -1.33
CA ALA A 237 11.09 11.62 -1.94
C ALA A 237 12.62 11.77 -2.08
N ASP A 238 13.12 13.00 -2.28
CA ASP A 238 14.53 13.34 -2.37
C ASP A 238 15.28 13.23 -1.01
N GLN A 239 14.54 13.09 0.10
CA GLN A 239 15.07 12.89 1.44
C GLN A 239 15.11 11.42 1.88
N LEU A 240 14.78 10.48 0.99
CA LEU A 240 14.88 9.06 1.30
C LEU A 240 16.35 8.64 1.48
N PRO A 241 16.68 7.87 2.53
CA PRO A 241 18.06 7.43 2.79
C PRO A 241 18.59 6.45 1.72
N SER A 242 17.69 5.77 1.01
CA SER A 242 18.01 4.86 -0.09
C SER A 242 16.77 4.55 -0.94
N PRO A 243 16.91 4.06 -2.16
CA PRO A 243 15.78 3.62 -2.99
C PRO A 243 14.92 2.54 -2.33
N ALA A 244 15.50 1.65 -1.55
CA ALA A 244 14.79 0.60 -0.80
C ALA A 244 13.80 1.18 0.23
N ALA A 245 14.06 2.37 0.75
CA ALA A 245 13.21 3.01 1.75
C ALA A 245 11.81 3.38 1.22
N ARG A 246 11.60 3.39 -0.10
CA ARG A 246 10.25 3.54 -0.72
C ARG A 246 9.28 2.43 -0.31
N PHE A 247 9.82 1.26 0.05
CA PHE A 247 9.05 0.06 0.39
C PHE A 247 8.93 -0.20 1.89
N MET A 248 9.36 0.74 2.72
CA MET A 248 9.14 0.66 4.17
C MET A 248 7.64 0.71 4.48
N CYS A 249 7.23 -0.02 5.53
CA CYS A 249 5.85 -0.01 5.98
C CYS A 249 5.46 1.33 6.62
N ASN A 250 4.19 1.68 6.47
CA ASN A 250 3.57 2.77 7.24
C ASN A 250 3.34 2.32 8.69
N PRO A 251 3.21 3.27 9.64
CA PRO A 251 2.95 2.95 11.04
C PRO A 251 1.72 2.06 11.25
N LEU A 252 1.77 1.20 12.27
CA LEU A 252 0.71 0.25 12.61
C LEU A 252 -0.50 0.98 13.18
N ILE A 253 -1.53 1.14 12.37
CA ILE A 253 -2.83 1.70 12.77
C ILE A 253 -3.95 0.94 12.07
N SER A 254 -5.14 0.98 12.63
CA SER A 254 -6.35 0.41 12.05
C SER A 254 -7.47 1.45 12.02
N GLY A 255 -8.35 1.37 11.02
CA GLY A 255 -9.63 2.09 10.99
C GLY A 255 -10.77 1.27 11.57
N ASN A 256 -10.58 -0.02 11.81
CA ASN A 256 -11.60 -0.88 12.39
C ASN A 256 -12.00 -0.43 13.80
N GLY A 257 -13.24 -0.68 14.21
CA GLY A 257 -13.74 -0.34 15.54
C GLY A 257 -13.69 1.16 15.89
N GLY A 258 -13.75 2.05 14.89
CA GLY A 258 -13.65 3.50 15.08
C GLY A 258 -12.22 4.04 15.10
N GLY A 259 -11.25 3.21 14.77
CA GLY A 259 -9.84 3.56 14.62
C GLY A 259 -9.01 3.44 15.90
N HIS A 260 -7.91 2.70 15.81
CA HIS A 260 -6.96 2.51 16.92
C HIS A 260 -5.52 2.31 16.41
N GLY A 261 -4.54 2.47 17.30
CA GLY A 261 -3.17 2.01 17.09
C GLY A 261 -3.09 0.50 17.35
N ILE A 262 -2.32 -0.22 16.54
CA ILE A 262 -2.05 -1.64 16.79
C ILE A 262 -0.75 -1.74 17.55
N HIS A 263 -0.83 -2.28 18.80
CA HIS A 263 0.32 -2.46 19.67
C HIS A 263 0.67 -3.94 19.80
N VAL A 264 1.87 -4.31 19.37
CA VAL A 264 2.29 -5.72 19.27
C VAL A 264 2.31 -6.40 20.66
N ARG A 265 2.74 -5.69 21.71
CA ARG A 265 2.69 -6.21 23.08
C ARG A 265 1.26 -6.45 23.56
N ASP A 266 0.32 -5.62 23.19
CA ASP A 266 -1.10 -5.81 23.52
C ASP A 266 -1.69 -7.01 22.80
N LEU A 267 -1.30 -7.26 21.55
CA LEU A 267 -1.64 -8.51 20.87
C LEU A 267 -1.10 -9.74 21.65
N GLY A 268 0.14 -9.66 22.14
CA GLY A 268 0.71 -10.69 23.00
C GLY A 268 -0.07 -10.91 24.30
N ARG A 269 -0.49 -9.84 24.99
CA ARG A 269 -1.35 -9.93 26.19
C ARG A 269 -2.72 -10.55 25.90
N ARG A 270 -3.26 -10.32 24.71
CA ARG A 270 -4.51 -10.94 24.22
C ARG A 270 -4.33 -12.40 23.80
N GLY A 271 -3.13 -12.97 23.94
CA GLY A 271 -2.85 -14.40 23.72
C GLY A 271 -2.16 -14.73 22.40
N VAL A 272 -1.75 -13.74 21.61
CA VAL A 272 -0.89 -13.98 20.44
C VAL A 272 0.48 -14.44 20.89
N ARG A 273 0.99 -15.53 20.32
CA ARG A 273 2.35 -16.01 20.55
C ARG A 273 3.31 -15.26 19.65
N LEU A 274 4.12 -14.38 20.27
CA LEU A 274 5.07 -13.53 19.55
C LEU A 274 6.39 -14.25 19.32
N HIS A 275 6.92 -14.15 18.10
CA HIS A 275 8.22 -14.66 17.70
C HIS A 275 9.07 -13.55 17.10
N GLY A 276 10.38 -13.72 17.09
CA GLY A 276 11.30 -12.87 16.33
C GLY A 276 11.00 -12.89 14.83
N ARG A 277 11.90 -12.36 14.02
CA ARG A 277 11.76 -12.38 12.57
C ARG A 277 11.82 -13.84 12.07
N PHE A 278 10.91 -14.21 11.19
CA PHE A 278 10.98 -15.50 10.48
C PHE A 278 12.23 -15.53 9.58
N GLU A 279 13.04 -16.55 9.73
CA GLU A 279 14.30 -16.73 9.01
C GLU A 279 14.27 -17.92 8.04
N GLY A 280 13.37 -18.89 8.27
CA GLY A 280 13.24 -20.04 7.41
C GLY A 280 12.72 -21.27 8.13
N THR A 281 13.13 -22.43 7.63
CA THR A 281 12.86 -23.76 8.23
C THR A 281 14.18 -24.50 8.45
N ASP A 282 14.21 -25.38 9.46
CA ASP A 282 15.33 -26.27 9.69
C ASP A 282 14.80 -27.58 10.34
N ASP A 283 15.07 -28.72 9.72
CA ASP A 283 14.57 -30.04 10.11
C ASP A 283 13.03 -30.10 10.32
N GLY A 284 12.28 -29.32 9.54
CA GLY A 284 10.81 -29.24 9.58
C GLY A 284 10.25 -28.32 10.65
N ASP A 285 11.08 -27.68 11.46
CA ASP A 285 10.70 -26.62 12.38
C ASP A 285 10.81 -25.25 11.70
N LEU A 286 9.97 -24.30 12.13
CA LEU A 286 10.11 -22.90 11.81
C LEU A 286 11.22 -22.27 12.64
N VAL A 287 12.04 -21.43 12.03
CA VAL A 287 13.16 -20.74 12.68
C VAL A 287 12.89 -19.24 12.72
N PHE A 288 13.14 -18.64 13.89
CA PHE A 288 12.98 -17.22 14.14
C PHE A 288 14.24 -16.64 14.77
N SER A 289 14.50 -15.35 14.56
CA SER A 289 15.62 -14.65 15.19
C SER A 289 15.43 -14.51 16.70
N ASP A 290 16.55 -14.50 17.44
CA ASP A 290 16.60 -14.32 18.92
C ASP A 290 16.60 -12.83 19.32
N ASP A 291 15.88 -11.98 18.62
CA ASP A 291 15.92 -10.54 18.87
C ASP A 291 14.56 -9.93 19.23
N LEU A 292 13.57 -10.76 19.60
CA LEU A 292 12.22 -10.29 19.87
C LEU A 292 12.15 -9.12 20.88
N PRO A 293 12.86 -9.14 22.04
CA PRO A 293 12.84 -8.01 22.97
C PRO A 293 13.32 -6.69 22.35
N ALA A 294 14.43 -6.75 21.60
CA ALA A 294 14.98 -5.58 20.92
C ALA A 294 14.05 -5.08 19.80
N ARG A 295 13.40 -6.00 19.11
CA ARG A 295 12.45 -5.72 18.03
C ARG A 295 11.20 -5.03 18.56
N LEU A 296 10.64 -5.50 19.66
CA LEU A 296 9.50 -4.87 20.34
C LEU A 296 9.84 -3.43 20.77
N ALA A 297 11.01 -3.22 21.36
CA ALA A 297 11.46 -1.87 21.72
C ALA A 297 11.63 -0.94 20.48
N LEU A 298 12.12 -1.48 19.37
CA LEU A 298 12.29 -0.74 18.13
C LEU A 298 10.94 -0.29 17.53
N VAL A 299 9.95 -1.19 17.48
CA VAL A 299 8.64 -0.87 16.89
C VAL A 299 7.87 0.14 17.74
N GLU A 300 7.93 0.05 19.06
CA GLU A 300 7.32 1.03 19.99
C GLU A 300 7.94 2.42 19.85
N ALA A 301 9.27 2.50 19.77
CA ALA A 301 9.96 3.77 19.68
C ALA A 301 9.85 4.44 18.30
N GLY A 302 9.46 3.70 17.27
CA GLY A 302 9.54 4.14 15.87
C GLY A 302 8.76 5.40 15.56
N PHE A 303 7.54 5.54 16.09
CA PHE A 303 6.74 6.74 15.90
C PHE A 303 7.35 7.96 16.61
N SER A 304 7.63 7.84 17.90
CA SER A 304 8.14 8.95 18.72
C SER A 304 9.50 9.43 18.25
N GLN A 305 10.34 8.55 17.70
CA GLN A 305 11.66 8.89 17.21
C GLN A 305 11.66 9.61 15.85
N ARG A 306 10.61 9.49 15.06
CA ARG A 306 10.55 10.08 13.71
C ARG A 306 9.32 10.94 13.50
N LEU A 307 8.16 10.34 13.26
CA LEU A 307 6.94 11.06 12.90
C LEU A 307 6.43 11.97 14.02
N GLY A 308 6.51 11.52 15.27
CA GLY A 308 6.13 12.34 16.44
C GLY A 308 6.98 13.60 16.53
N ARG A 309 8.32 13.47 16.42
CA ARG A 309 9.22 14.65 16.42
C ARG A 309 8.95 15.61 15.25
N MET A 310 8.66 15.06 14.06
CA MET A 310 8.32 15.89 12.90
C MET A 310 6.99 16.62 13.11
N ALA A 311 5.99 15.96 13.69
CA ALA A 311 4.71 16.57 14.03
C ALA A 311 4.89 17.69 15.07
N ASP A 312 5.68 17.46 16.13
CA ASP A 312 6.00 18.47 17.13
C ASP A 312 6.71 19.68 16.54
N ALA A 313 7.68 19.44 15.65
CA ALA A 313 8.38 20.52 14.94
C ALA A 313 7.43 21.33 14.05
N TYR A 314 6.48 20.65 13.37
CA TYR A 314 5.47 21.30 12.54
C TYR A 314 4.50 22.15 13.39
N ILE A 315 3.99 21.59 14.48
CA ILE A 315 3.09 22.29 15.43
C ILE A 315 3.77 23.58 15.95
N ALA A 316 5.04 23.47 16.37
CA ALA A 316 5.79 24.61 16.87
C ALA A 316 6.05 25.66 15.78
N ALA A 317 6.48 25.25 14.58
CA ALA A 317 6.80 26.16 13.47
C ALA A 317 5.55 26.86 12.91
N ALA A 318 4.41 26.15 12.87
CA ALA A 318 3.13 26.68 12.40
C ALA A 318 2.36 27.47 13.48
N GLY A 319 2.85 27.51 14.72
CA GLY A 319 2.20 28.22 15.83
C GLY A 319 0.83 27.61 16.21
N ILE A 320 0.68 26.28 16.07
CA ILE A 320 -0.56 25.59 16.37
C ILE A 320 -0.69 25.36 17.88
N ASP A 321 -1.82 25.79 18.46
CA ASP A 321 -2.16 25.47 19.85
C ASP A 321 -2.69 24.02 19.91
N ALA A 322 -1.81 23.10 20.31
CA ALA A 322 -2.12 21.67 20.42
C ALA A 322 -1.86 21.18 21.86
N PRO A 323 -2.66 20.23 22.36
CA PRO A 323 -2.43 19.63 23.67
C PRO A 323 -0.99 19.05 23.79
N PRO A 324 -0.44 18.92 25.01
CA PRO A 324 0.84 18.24 25.19
C PRO A 324 0.77 16.79 24.64
N ALA A 325 1.89 16.28 24.19
CA ALA A 325 1.98 14.86 23.83
C ALA A 325 1.80 14.00 25.09
N ASP A 326 1.09 12.90 24.96
CA ASP A 326 1.08 11.88 25.99
C ASP A 326 2.50 11.31 26.13
N PRO A 327 2.95 11.01 27.37
CA PRO A 327 4.23 10.37 27.56
C PRO A 327 4.28 9.05 26.80
N ALA A 328 5.40 8.80 26.13
CA ALA A 328 5.60 7.53 25.43
C ALA A 328 5.47 6.38 26.46
N PRO A 329 4.61 5.39 26.22
CA PRO A 329 4.48 4.26 27.14
C PRO A 329 5.82 3.52 27.24
N VAL A 330 6.27 3.26 28.46
CA VAL A 330 7.37 2.33 28.73
C VAL A 330 6.73 1.00 29.13
N ASP A 331 6.70 0.07 28.20
CA ASP A 331 6.09 -1.21 28.44
C ASP A 331 7.14 -2.32 28.59
N PRO A 332 7.41 -2.82 29.80
CA PRO A 332 8.41 -3.86 30.06
C PRO A 332 7.89 -5.29 29.75
N TRP A 333 6.63 -5.44 29.36
CA TRP A 333 6.05 -6.77 29.15
C TRP A 333 6.78 -7.53 28.04
N LEU A 334 7.10 -8.79 28.30
CA LEU A 334 7.65 -9.74 27.33
C LEU A 334 6.89 -11.06 27.44
N PRO A 335 6.73 -11.81 26.34
CA PRO A 335 6.15 -13.15 26.41
C PRO A 335 7.05 -14.07 27.26
N ALA A 336 6.43 -15.00 27.98
CA ALA A 336 7.14 -15.97 28.79
C ALA A 336 7.94 -16.98 27.94
N ASP A 337 7.49 -17.21 26.70
CA ASP A 337 8.11 -18.11 25.73
C ASP A 337 8.09 -17.44 24.35
N SER A 338 9.27 -17.25 23.80
CA SER A 338 9.48 -16.66 22.47
C SER A 338 10.51 -17.47 21.66
N GLY A 339 10.45 -18.81 21.81
CA GLY A 339 11.45 -19.72 21.26
C GLY A 339 11.84 -19.43 19.81
N GLU A 340 13.13 -19.59 19.52
CA GLU A 340 13.72 -19.43 18.18
C GLU A 340 13.26 -20.50 17.20
N ARG A 341 12.77 -21.62 17.71
CA ARG A 341 12.28 -22.75 16.92
C ARG A 341 10.85 -23.10 17.31
N LEU A 342 10.05 -23.43 16.33
CA LEU A 342 8.64 -23.78 16.51
C LEU A 342 8.30 -25.00 15.65
N ASN A 343 7.99 -26.09 16.29
CA ASN A 343 7.51 -27.28 15.59
C ASN A 343 6.04 -27.07 15.18
N LEU A 344 5.76 -27.21 13.89
CA LEU A 344 4.44 -26.98 13.29
C LEU A 344 3.34 -27.87 13.92
N ASP A 345 3.64 -29.16 14.14
CA ASP A 345 2.67 -30.12 14.66
C ASP A 345 2.41 -29.88 16.14
N ALA A 346 3.46 -29.69 16.93
CA ALA A 346 3.35 -29.44 18.37
C ALA A 346 2.62 -28.09 18.64
N ALA A 347 2.78 -27.10 17.78
CA ALA A 347 2.08 -25.83 17.85
C ALA A 347 0.65 -25.88 17.27
N GLY A 348 0.27 -26.98 16.60
CA GLY A 348 -1.02 -27.12 15.93
C GLY A 348 -1.22 -26.18 14.75
N ILE A 349 -0.13 -25.72 14.10
CA ILE A 349 -0.22 -24.79 12.97
C ILE A 349 -0.72 -25.54 11.75
N THR A 350 -1.80 -25.02 11.18
CA THR A 350 -2.43 -25.54 9.96
C THR A 350 -2.37 -24.55 8.81
N SER A 351 -2.09 -23.28 9.09
CA SER A 351 -2.06 -22.22 8.09
C SER A 351 -0.94 -21.23 8.35
N VAL A 352 -0.36 -20.70 7.26
CA VAL A 352 0.59 -19.58 7.27
C VAL A 352 0.05 -18.47 6.39
N ILE A 353 0.02 -17.23 6.92
CA ILE A 353 -0.35 -16.04 6.17
C ILE A 353 0.89 -15.16 6.00
N TRP A 354 1.34 -15.02 4.77
CA TRP A 354 2.48 -14.20 4.40
C TRP A 354 2.07 -12.74 4.29
N CYS A 355 2.36 -11.95 5.31
CA CYS A 355 2.17 -10.49 5.34
C CYS A 355 3.50 -9.78 5.02
N THR A 356 4.18 -10.25 4.00
CA THR A 356 5.57 -9.91 3.65
C THR A 356 5.70 -8.85 2.55
N GLY A 357 4.56 -8.21 2.21
CA GLY A 357 4.49 -7.09 1.30
C GLY A 357 4.48 -7.48 -0.18
N TYR A 358 4.73 -6.50 -1.05
CA TYR A 358 4.60 -6.64 -2.50
C TYR A 358 5.86 -6.18 -3.23
N GLY A 359 6.07 -6.74 -4.41
CA GLY A 359 7.01 -6.27 -5.41
C GLY A 359 6.31 -5.46 -6.49
N LEU A 360 7.11 -4.72 -7.26
CA LEU A 360 6.68 -4.11 -8.50
C LEU A 360 7.02 -5.04 -9.65
N ASP A 361 6.09 -5.16 -10.60
CA ASP A 361 6.30 -5.86 -11.86
C ASP A 361 5.88 -4.95 -13.01
N PHE A 362 6.84 -4.67 -13.86
CA PHE A 362 6.69 -3.97 -15.10
C PHE A 362 7.24 -4.82 -16.26
N GLY A 363 7.14 -6.15 -16.16
CA GLY A 363 7.64 -7.09 -17.17
C GLY A 363 7.05 -6.90 -18.56
N PHE A 364 5.92 -6.20 -18.66
CA PHE A 364 5.35 -5.81 -19.95
C PHE A 364 6.10 -4.65 -20.63
N LEU A 365 7.00 -3.93 -19.94
CA LEU A 365 7.79 -2.84 -20.51
C LEU A 365 9.05 -3.38 -21.21
N ASP A 366 9.07 -3.29 -22.53
CA ASP A 366 10.28 -3.52 -23.34
C ASP A 366 10.99 -2.16 -23.57
N ILE A 367 11.25 -1.44 -22.46
CA ILE A 367 11.83 -0.10 -22.42
C ILE A 367 12.76 -0.02 -21.20
N PRO A 368 14.03 0.38 -21.34
CA PRO A 368 15.00 0.37 -20.24
C PRO A 368 14.85 1.58 -19.30
N VAL A 369 13.70 1.69 -18.63
CA VAL A 369 13.34 2.83 -17.77
C VAL A 369 13.39 2.51 -16.27
N LEU A 370 13.55 1.22 -15.89
CA LEU A 370 13.48 0.78 -14.51
C LEU A 370 14.85 0.85 -13.80
N ASP A 371 14.83 1.12 -12.50
CA ASP A 371 16.00 0.99 -11.63
C ASP A 371 16.16 -0.46 -11.11
N ALA A 372 17.17 -0.69 -10.27
CA ALA A 372 17.44 -2.02 -9.69
C ALA A 372 16.34 -2.55 -8.76
N TRP A 373 15.35 -1.73 -8.42
CA TRP A 373 14.18 -2.07 -7.60
C TRP A 373 12.91 -2.24 -8.41
N ASN A 374 13.02 -2.34 -9.73
CA ASN A 374 11.90 -2.33 -10.67
C ASN A 374 11.02 -1.06 -10.53
N TYR A 375 11.64 0.06 -10.19
CA TYR A 375 10.94 1.32 -10.03
C TYR A 375 11.29 2.23 -11.22
N PRO A 376 10.31 2.87 -11.90
CA PRO A 376 10.59 3.76 -13.02
C PRO A 376 11.51 4.92 -12.61
N ARG A 377 12.60 5.16 -13.36
CA ARG A 377 13.44 6.34 -13.18
C ARG A 377 12.68 7.57 -13.67
N HIS A 378 12.51 8.55 -12.79
CA HIS A 378 11.69 9.72 -13.10
C HIS A 378 12.09 10.96 -12.26
N SER A 379 11.59 12.11 -12.69
CA SER A 379 11.47 13.32 -11.87
C SER A 379 10.01 13.72 -11.81
N ARG A 380 9.40 13.72 -10.62
CA ARG A 380 7.97 14.04 -10.40
C ARG A 380 7.00 13.25 -11.30
N GLY A 381 7.26 11.97 -11.53
CA GLY A 381 6.43 11.14 -12.40
C GLY A 381 6.75 11.23 -13.90
N VAL A 382 7.56 12.17 -14.35
CA VAL A 382 8.04 12.27 -15.74
C VAL A 382 9.31 11.43 -15.89
N THR A 383 9.27 10.40 -16.73
CA THR A 383 10.44 9.54 -16.96
C THR A 383 11.43 10.16 -17.92
N GLU A 384 12.62 9.55 -18.04
CA GLU A 384 13.63 9.91 -19.04
C GLU A 384 13.21 9.56 -20.48
N VAL A 385 12.17 8.72 -20.64
CA VAL A 385 11.61 8.33 -21.95
C VAL A 385 10.49 9.32 -22.31
N PRO A 386 10.63 10.11 -23.39
CA PRO A 386 9.64 11.10 -23.76
C PRO A 386 8.26 10.49 -24.00
N GLY A 387 7.25 10.99 -23.29
CA GLY A 387 5.87 10.49 -23.37
C GLY A 387 5.54 9.36 -22.39
N LEU A 388 6.51 8.89 -21.58
CA LEU A 388 6.26 7.89 -20.55
C LEU A 388 6.25 8.52 -19.15
N TYR A 389 5.22 8.20 -18.38
CA TYR A 389 4.96 8.78 -17.06
C TYR A 389 4.61 7.71 -16.04
N ALA A 390 4.70 8.05 -14.75
CA ALA A 390 4.24 7.22 -13.65
C ALA A 390 3.44 8.05 -12.64
N VAL A 391 2.34 7.50 -12.09
CA VAL A 391 1.52 8.10 -11.03
C VAL A 391 1.08 7.01 -10.06
N GLY A 392 0.96 7.36 -8.76
CA GLY A 392 0.43 6.43 -7.76
C GLY A 392 1.41 5.37 -7.28
N LEU A 393 2.71 5.58 -7.49
CA LEU A 393 3.76 4.75 -6.91
C LEU A 393 4.20 5.29 -5.53
N PRO A 394 4.67 4.40 -4.62
CA PRO A 394 5.15 4.83 -3.30
C PRO A 394 6.29 5.84 -3.43
N TRP A 395 6.20 6.94 -2.69
CA TRP A 395 7.23 7.96 -2.68
C TRP A 395 7.56 8.54 -4.08
N LEU A 396 6.57 8.69 -4.94
CA LEU A 396 6.80 9.28 -6.27
C LEU A 396 7.36 10.71 -6.13
N THR A 397 6.74 11.54 -5.31
CA THR A 397 7.22 12.89 -4.94
C THR A 397 7.33 13.07 -3.43
N LYS A 398 6.47 12.41 -2.66
CA LYS A 398 6.41 12.50 -1.20
C LYS A 398 5.84 11.20 -0.62
N HIS A 399 5.91 11.05 0.71
CA HIS A 399 5.48 9.83 1.42
C HIS A 399 4.07 9.35 1.04
N LEU A 400 3.11 10.25 0.94
CA LEU A 400 1.72 9.92 0.64
C LEU A 400 1.36 9.88 -0.87
N SER A 401 2.33 9.96 -1.80
CA SER A 401 2.07 9.99 -3.26
C SER A 401 1.16 8.88 -3.77
N ALA A 402 1.24 7.68 -3.19
CA ALA A 402 0.40 6.55 -3.59
C ALA A 402 -0.96 6.49 -2.87
N THR A 403 -1.28 7.46 -2.00
CA THR A 403 -2.52 7.44 -1.21
C THR A 403 -3.64 8.25 -1.84
N LEU A 404 -4.87 7.96 -1.41
CA LEU A 404 -6.07 8.71 -1.79
C LEU A 404 -5.95 10.23 -1.58
N SER A 405 -5.19 10.62 -0.53
CA SER A 405 -5.12 12.01 -0.09
C SER A 405 -4.21 12.90 -0.94
N VAL A 406 -3.29 12.30 -1.72
CA VAL A 406 -2.22 13.08 -2.38
C VAL A 406 -2.00 12.69 -3.84
N VAL A 407 -2.48 11.53 -4.27
CA VAL A 407 -2.29 11.06 -5.65
C VAL A 407 -2.81 12.05 -6.70
N GLY A 408 -3.79 12.88 -6.35
CA GLY A 408 -4.35 13.93 -7.20
C GLY A 408 -3.33 14.99 -7.62
N ASP A 409 -2.39 15.37 -6.74
CA ASP A 409 -1.35 16.36 -7.01
C ASP A 409 -0.36 15.87 -8.09
N ASP A 410 0.08 14.60 -7.93
CA ASP A 410 1.00 13.97 -8.89
C ASP A 410 0.31 13.76 -10.25
N ALA A 411 -0.98 13.39 -10.24
CA ALA A 411 -1.79 13.22 -11.43
C ALA A 411 -2.00 14.54 -12.18
N GLU A 412 -2.25 15.65 -11.48
CA GLU A 412 -2.38 16.99 -12.05
C GLU A 412 -1.10 17.43 -12.75
N PHE A 413 0.04 17.25 -12.06
CA PHE A 413 1.33 17.60 -12.63
C PHE A 413 1.64 16.83 -13.91
N VAL A 414 1.43 15.51 -13.91
CA VAL A 414 1.66 14.66 -15.09
C VAL A 414 0.71 15.02 -16.23
N ALA A 415 -0.58 15.21 -15.95
CA ALA A 415 -1.56 15.57 -16.97
C ALA A 415 -1.27 16.95 -17.60
N SER A 416 -0.86 17.94 -16.78
CA SER A 416 -0.43 19.27 -17.27
C SER A 416 0.80 19.16 -18.17
N HIS A 417 1.77 18.30 -17.82
CA HIS A 417 2.96 18.07 -18.64
C HIS A 417 2.61 17.40 -19.99
N ILE A 418 1.64 16.48 -20.01
CA ILE A 418 1.14 15.84 -21.24
C ILE A 418 0.46 16.89 -22.13
N ALA A 419 -0.39 17.75 -21.57
CA ALA A 419 -1.13 18.77 -22.31
C ALA A 419 -0.22 19.86 -22.91
N GLY A 420 0.94 20.12 -22.31
CA GLY A 420 1.92 21.10 -22.78
C GLY A 420 2.86 20.59 -23.87
N ARG A 421 2.77 19.34 -24.27
CA ARG A 421 3.56 18.72 -25.35
C ARG A 421 2.79 18.75 -26.66
#